data_eaf0fd55dcad9c709d5cd90d6ffcce69
#
_entry.id   eaf0fd55dcad9c709d5cd90d6ffcce69
#
_cell.length_a   1.000
_cell.length_b   1.000
_cell.length_c   1.000
_cell.angle_alpha   90.00
_cell.angle_beta   90.00
_cell.angle_gamma   90.00
#
_symmetry.space_group_name_H-M   'P 1'
#
loop_
_entity.id
_entity.type
_entity.pdbx_description
1 polymer ?
#
loop_
_entity_poly.entity_id
_entity_poly.type
_entity_poly.pdbx_seq_one_letter_code
_entity_poly.pdbx_strand_id
1 'polypeptide(L)'
;MINSIVSLNKNIEVKMCDNENYKYNWISAINSAEVKCDDKSIGYISELDINIKDNIDKKSNIVVIELSLDELNNIVEKKKVFKEFSKYQAVEIDISVIVDKTEKYSSIERAIKNVNIDNLLKYELIDIFENQKILLNKKSITIRFTLLSNTHTLSSEEINDDLERLISGFERSGYIVKR
;
A
#
# COMPACT_ATOMS: atom_id res chain seq x y z
N MET A 1 10.38 -3.78 -1.58
CA MET A 1 11.83 -3.58 -1.33
C MET A 1 12.15 -3.35 0.14
N ILE A 2 11.62 -2.33 0.85
CA ILE A 2 11.90 -2.10 2.29
C ILE A 2 11.52 -3.33 3.12
N ASN A 3 10.32 -3.86 2.96
CA ASN A 3 9.89 -5.08 3.65
C ASN A 3 10.83 -6.25 3.41
N SER A 4 11.38 -6.39 2.20
CA SER A 4 12.34 -7.46 1.90
C SER A 4 13.67 -7.26 2.59
N ILE A 5 14.18 -6.02 2.67
CA ILE A 5 15.43 -5.70 3.36
C ILE A 5 15.30 -5.96 4.87
N VAL A 6 14.19 -5.51 5.46
CA VAL A 6 13.95 -5.65 6.91
C VAL A 6 13.61 -7.10 7.28
N SER A 7 12.85 -7.82 6.44
CA SER A 7 12.44 -9.21 6.70
C SER A 7 13.56 -10.24 6.51
N LEU A 8 14.65 -9.88 5.82
CA LEU A 8 15.81 -10.78 5.65
C LEU A 8 16.46 -11.14 6.99
N ASN A 9 16.46 -10.25 7.95
CA ASN A 9 17.11 -10.45 9.24
C ASN A 9 16.14 -10.60 10.42
N LYS A 10 14.91 -10.06 10.30
CA LYS A 10 13.93 -10.06 11.40
C LYS A 10 12.53 -10.21 10.82
N ASN A 11 11.70 -11.02 11.45
CA ASN A 11 10.28 -11.17 11.08
C ASN A 11 9.47 -9.97 11.59
N ILE A 12 9.67 -8.81 10.96
CA ILE A 12 9.13 -7.52 11.34
C ILE A 12 8.23 -7.01 10.22
N GLU A 13 7.05 -6.54 10.59
CA GLU A 13 6.16 -5.84 9.67
C GLU A 13 6.53 -4.36 9.66
N VAL A 14 6.80 -3.82 8.49
CA VAL A 14 7.11 -2.40 8.29
C VAL A 14 5.89 -1.70 7.74
N LYS A 15 5.49 -0.62 8.38
CA LYS A 15 4.41 0.27 7.94
C LYS A 15 5.00 1.56 7.41
N MET A 16 4.44 2.06 6.33
CA MET A 16 4.70 3.41 5.83
C MET A 16 3.57 4.32 6.29
N CYS A 17 3.90 5.38 6.99
CA CYS A 17 2.97 6.37 7.49
C CYS A 17 3.25 7.71 6.84
N ASP A 18 2.21 8.55 6.70
CA ASP A 18 2.40 9.93 6.25
C ASP A 18 3.43 10.62 7.15
N ASN A 19 4.37 11.31 6.54
CA ASN A 19 5.39 12.04 7.27
C ASN A 19 4.84 13.43 7.64
N GLU A 20 4.64 13.65 8.93
CA GLU A 20 4.16 14.94 9.45
C GLU A 20 5.31 15.85 9.91
N ASN A 21 6.51 15.28 10.12
CA ASN A 21 7.69 15.96 10.60
C ASN A 21 8.85 15.84 9.62
N TYR A 22 9.08 16.87 8.85
CA TYR A 22 10.20 16.96 7.90
C TYR A 22 11.51 17.22 8.66
N LYS A 23 12.16 16.16 9.13
CA LYS A 23 13.38 16.24 9.93
C LYS A 23 14.60 16.66 9.11
N TYR A 24 14.60 16.37 7.83
CA TYR A 24 15.74 16.58 6.95
C TYR A 24 15.36 17.44 5.74
N ASN A 25 16.29 18.29 5.29
CA ASN A 25 16.08 19.16 4.15
C ASN A 25 16.02 18.46 2.79
N TRP A 26 16.42 17.19 2.73
CA TRP A 26 16.33 16.39 1.51
C TRP A 26 14.96 15.74 1.29
N ILE A 27 14.10 15.74 2.30
CA ILE A 27 12.78 15.12 2.25
C ILE A 27 11.82 16.01 1.47
N SER A 28 11.15 15.43 0.45
CA SER A 28 10.06 16.10 -0.25
C SER A 28 8.88 16.34 0.70
N ALA A 29 8.32 17.54 0.67
CA ALA A 29 7.13 17.89 1.46
C ALA A 29 5.85 17.17 1.01
N ILE A 30 5.84 16.60 -0.21
CA ILE A 30 4.65 16.01 -0.81
C ILE A 30 4.75 14.49 -0.84
N ASN A 31 5.91 13.97 -1.30
CA ASN A 31 6.10 12.56 -1.60
C ASN A 31 7.10 11.94 -0.61
N SER A 32 6.70 11.85 0.64
CA SER A 32 7.50 11.24 1.70
C SER A 32 6.64 10.39 2.64
N ALA A 33 7.26 9.37 3.22
CA ALA A 33 6.63 8.54 4.24
C ALA A 33 7.64 8.22 5.35
N GLU A 34 7.16 8.17 6.58
CA GLU A 34 7.90 7.63 7.71
C GLU A 34 7.79 6.11 7.71
N VAL A 35 8.91 5.44 7.89
CA VAL A 35 8.97 3.98 7.99
C VAL A 35 8.91 3.59 9.46
N LYS A 36 7.85 2.91 9.86
CA LYS A 36 7.63 2.47 11.26
C LYS A 36 7.63 0.96 11.37
N CYS A 37 8.14 0.49 12.49
CA CYS A 37 8.04 -0.89 12.93
C CYS A 37 7.51 -0.92 14.37
N ASP A 38 6.38 -1.59 14.61
CA ASP A 38 5.68 -1.61 15.89
C ASP A 38 5.51 -0.20 16.49
N ASP A 39 5.05 0.75 15.67
CA ASP A 39 4.87 2.18 15.97
C ASP A 39 6.15 2.98 16.24
N LYS A 40 7.31 2.35 16.21
CA LYS A 40 8.61 3.00 16.35
C LYS A 40 9.13 3.43 14.98
N SER A 41 9.53 4.69 14.86
CA SER A 41 10.17 5.20 13.65
C SER A 41 11.54 4.55 13.45
N ILE A 42 11.76 3.96 12.29
CA ILE A 42 13.04 3.34 11.91
C ILE A 42 13.70 4.04 10.72
N GLY A 43 13.02 5.03 10.13
CA GLY A 43 13.58 5.77 9.02
C GLY A 43 12.52 6.45 8.15
N TYR A 44 12.96 6.85 6.96
CA TYR A 44 12.15 7.58 5.99
C TYR A 44 12.37 7.06 4.58
N ILE A 45 11.32 7.16 3.78
CA ILE A 45 11.37 7.04 2.32
C ILE A 45 10.81 8.33 1.74
N SER A 46 11.49 8.92 0.77
CA SER A 46 11.05 10.17 0.15
C SER A 46 11.57 10.30 -1.27
N GLU A 47 10.79 10.95 -2.12
CA GLU A 47 11.39 11.63 -3.25
C GLU A 47 12.34 12.71 -2.72
N LEU A 48 13.43 12.93 -3.44
CA LEU A 48 14.37 13.99 -3.11
C LEU A 48 13.72 15.36 -3.30
N ASP A 49 13.95 16.28 -2.37
CA ASP A 49 13.45 17.66 -2.50
C ASP A 49 13.84 18.25 -3.86
N ILE A 50 12.89 18.95 -4.49
CA ILE A 50 13.03 19.44 -5.86
C ILE A 50 14.29 20.32 -6.05
N ASN A 51 14.62 21.13 -5.06
CA ASN A 51 15.78 22.04 -5.16
C ASN A 51 17.10 21.25 -5.12
N ILE A 52 17.16 20.17 -4.36
CA ILE A 52 18.33 19.30 -4.30
C ILE A 52 18.41 18.43 -5.55
N LYS A 53 17.27 17.82 -5.95
CA LYS A 53 17.17 16.97 -7.13
C LYS A 53 17.65 17.70 -8.39
N ASP A 54 17.21 18.94 -8.60
CA ASP A 54 17.52 19.72 -9.79
C ASP A 54 19.02 20.10 -9.90
N ASN A 55 19.74 20.08 -8.79
CA ASN A 55 21.19 20.23 -8.77
C ASN A 55 21.95 18.94 -9.15
N ILE A 56 21.28 17.77 -9.04
CA ILE A 56 21.87 16.45 -9.36
C ILE A 56 21.46 16.04 -10.77
N ASP A 57 20.17 15.89 -11.02
CA ASP A 57 19.61 15.55 -12.32
C ASP A 57 18.16 16.01 -12.43
N LYS A 58 17.93 16.92 -13.39
CA LYS A 58 16.59 17.49 -13.63
C LYS A 58 15.59 16.51 -14.23
N LYS A 59 16.07 15.44 -14.89
CA LYS A 59 15.23 14.52 -15.67
C LYS A 59 14.80 13.30 -14.87
N SER A 60 15.55 12.89 -13.88
CA SER A 60 15.30 11.68 -13.11
C SER A 60 14.42 11.95 -11.88
N ASN A 61 13.56 10.99 -11.53
CA ASN A 61 12.92 10.95 -10.22
C ASN A 61 13.82 10.16 -9.28
N ILE A 62 14.30 10.80 -8.23
CA ILE A 62 15.24 10.21 -7.26
C ILE A 62 14.44 9.92 -5.98
N VAL A 63 14.42 8.67 -5.57
CA VAL A 63 13.84 8.24 -4.29
C VAL A 63 14.97 7.82 -3.35
N VAL A 64 14.95 8.37 -2.15
CA VAL A 64 15.91 8.08 -1.09
C VAL A 64 15.23 7.30 0.03
N ILE A 65 15.92 6.30 0.55
CA ILE A 65 15.51 5.53 1.72
C ILE A 65 16.63 5.63 2.75
N GLU A 66 16.28 6.11 3.93
CA GLU A 66 17.18 6.16 5.09
C GLU A 66 16.60 5.29 6.21
N LEU A 67 17.38 4.34 6.72
CA LEU A 67 17.00 3.46 7.81
C LEU A 67 18.04 3.51 8.92
N SER A 68 17.60 3.63 10.17
CA SER A 68 18.45 3.54 11.34
C SER A 68 18.75 2.09 11.67
N LEU A 69 20.01 1.68 11.55
CA LEU A 69 20.44 0.33 11.91
C LEU A 69 20.36 0.08 13.43
N ASP A 70 20.60 1.11 14.23
CA ASP A 70 20.48 1.01 15.68
C ASP A 70 19.05 0.72 16.10
N GLU A 71 18.08 1.45 15.51
CA GLU A 71 16.67 1.21 15.78
C GLU A 71 16.23 -0.18 15.30
N LEU A 72 16.68 -0.61 14.13
CA LEU A 72 16.43 -1.96 13.62
C LEU A 72 16.99 -3.05 14.55
N ASN A 73 18.20 -2.85 15.09
CA ASN A 73 18.82 -3.80 15.99
C ASN A 73 18.10 -3.92 17.33
N ASN A 74 17.51 -2.82 17.80
CA ASN A 74 16.76 -2.77 19.06
C ASN A 74 15.35 -3.35 18.97
N ILE A 75 14.85 -3.68 17.78
CA ILE A 75 13.52 -4.28 17.61
C ILE A 75 13.59 -5.76 17.96
N VAL A 76 12.66 -6.18 18.81
CA VAL A 76 12.53 -7.57 19.22
C VAL A 76 11.96 -8.39 18.04
N GLU A 77 12.65 -9.45 17.68
CA GLU A 77 12.21 -10.36 16.63
C GLU A 77 10.93 -11.09 17.04
N LYS A 78 9.89 -11.02 16.20
CA LYS A 78 8.67 -11.81 16.42
C LYS A 78 8.93 -13.26 16.01
N LYS A 79 8.62 -14.20 16.90
CA LYS A 79 8.71 -15.64 16.58
C LYS A 79 7.80 -15.94 15.38
N LYS A 80 8.36 -16.59 14.36
CA LYS A 80 7.57 -17.13 13.26
C LYS A 80 6.65 -18.21 13.80
N VAL A 81 5.37 -17.95 13.82
CA VAL A 81 4.37 -18.98 14.11
C VAL A 81 4.02 -19.61 12.77
N PHE A 82 4.22 -20.93 12.70
CA PHE A 82 3.76 -21.70 11.53
C PHE A 82 2.22 -21.56 11.44
N LYS A 83 1.75 -21.01 10.32
CA LYS A 83 0.34 -21.06 9.95
C LYS A 83 0.19 -22.10 8.86
N GLU A 84 -0.67 -23.08 9.08
CA GLU A 84 -1.02 -24.06 8.07
C GLU A 84 -1.58 -23.34 6.85
N PHE A 85 -1.08 -23.70 5.66
CA PHE A 85 -1.64 -23.15 4.42
C PHE A 85 -3.05 -23.67 4.23
N SER A 86 -3.94 -22.81 3.79
CA SER A 86 -5.28 -23.24 3.42
C SER A 86 -5.19 -24.31 2.33
N LYS A 87 -5.99 -25.36 2.47
CA LYS A 87 -6.13 -26.43 1.45
C LYS A 87 -6.98 -25.98 0.27
N TYR A 88 -7.65 -24.85 0.39
CA TYR A 88 -8.58 -24.34 -0.60
C TYR A 88 -7.91 -23.32 -1.51
N GLN A 89 -8.42 -23.20 -2.72
CA GLN A 89 -7.86 -22.30 -3.73
C GLN A 89 -8.22 -20.85 -3.43
N ALA A 90 -7.22 -19.97 -3.47
CA ALA A 90 -7.42 -18.55 -3.42
C ALA A 90 -7.91 -18.02 -4.78
N VAL A 91 -8.74 -16.99 -4.75
CA VAL A 91 -9.25 -16.28 -5.94
C VAL A 91 -8.71 -14.87 -5.95
N GLU A 92 -8.18 -14.44 -7.08
CA GLU A 92 -7.68 -13.09 -7.28
C GLU A 92 -8.66 -12.26 -8.14
N ILE A 93 -8.97 -11.05 -7.70
CA ILE A 93 -9.86 -10.12 -8.37
C ILE A 93 -9.17 -8.76 -8.45
N ASP A 94 -9.16 -8.16 -9.63
CA ASP A 94 -8.60 -6.83 -9.85
C ASP A 94 -9.73 -5.80 -9.94
N ILE A 95 -9.65 -4.76 -9.11
CA ILE A 95 -10.59 -3.64 -9.12
C ILE A 95 -9.82 -2.37 -9.46
N SER A 96 -10.29 -1.62 -10.46
CA SER A 96 -9.73 -0.32 -10.83
C SER A 96 -10.63 0.80 -10.34
N VAL A 97 -10.08 1.72 -9.56
CA VAL A 97 -10.77 2.90 -9.05
C VAL A 97 -10.19 4.17 -9.68
N ILE A 98 -11.06 5.11 -10.06
CA ILE A 98 -10.69 6.41 -10.58
C ILE A 98 -10.77 7.41 -9.44
N VAL A 99 -9.66 8.07 -9.16
CA VAL A 99 -9.50 9.01 -8.05
C VAL A 99 -8.86 10.30 -8.55
N ASP A 100 -8.92 11.37 -7.76
CA ASP A 100 -8.20 12.59 -8.06
C ASP A 100 -6.69 12.35 -8.03
N LYS A 101 -5.94 13.07 -8.86
CA LYS A 101 -4.49 12.90 -8.97
C LYS A 101 -3.77 13.10 -7.64
N THR A 102 -4.28 14.01 -6.81
CA THR A 102 -3.74 14.33 -5.48
C THR A 102 -4.16 13.35 -4.39
N GLU A 103 -5.09 12.42 -4.69
CA GLU A 103 -5.58 11.45 -3.70
C GLU A 103 -4.45 10.53 -3.24
N LYS A 104 -4.29 10.43 -1.92
CA LYS A 104 -3.28 9.56 -1.31
C LYS A 104 -3.75 8.11 -1.27
N TYR A 105 -2.83 7.17 -1.49
CA TYR A 105 -3.15 5.75 -1.41
C TYR A 105 -3.67 5.33 -0.02
N SER A 106 -3.21 6.00 1.05
CA SER A 106 -3.69 5.78 2.42
C SER A 106 -5.19 5.99 2.60
N SER A 107 -5.81 6.91 1.83
CA SER A 107 -7.27 7.10 1.84
C SER A 107 -7.99 5.91 1.21
N ILE A 108 -7.42 5.36 0.14
CA ILE A 108 -7.96 4.16 -0.53
C ILE A 108 -7.84 2.95 0.39
N GLU A 109 -6.71 2.76 1.06
CA GLU A 109 -6.54 1.71 2.06
C GLU A 109 -7.54 1.82 3.20
N ARG A 110 -7.85 3.05 3.63
CA ARG A 110 -8.89 3.29 4.65
C ARG A 110 -10.25 2.87 4.14
N ALA A 111 -10.58 3.17 2.88
CA ALA A 111 -11.84 2.72 2.27
C ALA A 111 -11.93 1.19 2.24
N ILE A 112 -10.85 0.50 1.86
CA ILE A 112 -10.79 -0.97 1.87
C ILE A 112 -10.99 -1.53 3.28
N LYS A 113 -10.29 -0.99 4.27
CA LYS A 113 -10.38 -1.43 5.68
C LYS A 113 -11.75 -1.22 6.30
N ASN A 114 -12.50 -0.23 5.81
CA ASN A 114 -13.88 0.02 6.25
C ASN A 114 -14.89 -0.97 5.68
N VAL A 115 -14.52 -1.73 4.65
CA VAL A 115 -15.33 -2.83 4.12
C VAL A 115 -14.90 -4.10 4.85
N ASN A 116 -15.75 -4.59 5.73
CA ASN A 116 -15.49 -5.85 6.42
C ASN A 116 -15.79 -7.02 5.48
N ILE A 117 -14.76 -7.71 5.00
CA ILE A 117 -14.86 -8.88 4.13
C ILE A 117 -14.14 -10.04 4.81
N ASP A 118 -14.90 -11.05 5.18
CA ASP A 118 -14.39 -12.18 5.96
C ASP A 118 -13.39 -13.03 5.16
N ASN A 119 -13.56 -13.12 3.84
CA ASN A 119 -12.71 -13.91 2.96
C ASN A 119 -11.48 -13.13 2.43
N LEU A 120 -11.29 -11.86 2.79
CA LEU A 120 -10.16 -11.08 2.31
C LEU A 120 -8.86 -11.52 2.98
N LEU A 121 -8.00 -12.20 2.24
CA LEU A 121 -6.67 -12.60 2.70
C LEU A 121 -5.68 -11.43 2.65
N LYS A 122 -5.60 -10.74 1.49
CA LYS A 122 -4.72 -9.60 1.24
C LYS A 122 -5.21 -8.75 0.08
N TYR A 123 -4.66 -7.54 -0.02
CA TYR A 123 -4.79 -6.70 -1.20
C TYR A 123 -3.44 -6.08 -1.56
N GLU A 124 -3.23 -5.82 -2.84
CA GLU A 124 -1.96 -5.30 -3.38
C GLU A 124 -2.23 -4.25 -4.46
N LEU A 125 -1.47 -3.16 -4.43
CA LEU A 125 -1.46 -2.19 -5.52
C LEU A 125 -0.74 -2.81 -6.72
N ILE A 126 -1.44 -2.94 -7.86
CA ILE A 126 -0.89 -3.53 -9.08
C ILE A 126 -0.41 -2.46 -10.05
N ASP A 127 -1.22 -1.42 -10.26
CA ASP A 127 -0.93 -0.40 -11.26
C ASP A 127 -1.50 0.96 -10.88
N ILE A 128 -0.81 2.02 -11.29
CA ILE A 128 -1.29 3.41 -11.26
C ILE A 128 -1.17 3.97 -12.68
N PHE A 129 -2.30 4.18 -13.32
CA PHE A 129 -2.36 4.72 -14.67
C PHE A 129 -2.77 6.19 -14.65
N GLU A 130 -1.89 7.04 -15.20
CA GLU A 130 -2.13 8.46 -15.40
C GLU A 130 -2.07 8.79 -16.91
N ASN A 131 -3.16 9.29 -17.46
CA ASN A 131 -3.18 9.81 -18.83
C ASN A 131 -3.96 11.13 -18.86
N GLN A 132 -3.24 12.23 -19.02
CA GLN A 132 -3.82 13.57 -19.04
C GLN A 132 -4.83 13.80 -20.17
N LYS A 133 -4.75 13.03 -21.28
CA LYS A 133 -5.68 13.13 -22.40
C LYS A 133 -7.01 12.41 -22.14
N ILE A 134 -7.02 11.42 -21.26
CA ILE A 134 -8.18 10.57 -20.98
C ILE A 134 -8.75 10.88 -19.59
N LEU A 135 -7.89 11.15 -18.64
CA LEU A 135 -8.24 11.38 -17.24
C LEU A 135 -7.75 12.77 -16.80
N LEU A 136 -8.50 13.83 -17.11
CA LEU A 136 -8.21 15.21 -16.67
C LEU A 136 -8.16 15.25 -15.13
N ASN A 137 -6.96 15.55 -14.57
CA ASN A 137 -6.69 15.64 -13.13
C ASN A 137 -7.05 14.38 -12.31
N LYS A 138 -7.21 13.24 -12.95
CA LYS A 138 -7.50 11.96 -12.31
C LYS A 138 -6.45 10.91 -12.65
N LYS A 139 -6.37 9.89 -11.79
CA LYS A 139 -5.59 8.67 -12.00
C LYS A 139 -6.47 7.45 -11.78
N SER A 140 -6.16 6.36 -12.47
CA SER A 140 -6.75 5.04 -12.23
C SER A 140 -5.78 4.22 -11.38
N ILE A 141 -6.26 3.66 -10.30
CA ILE A 141 -5.50 2.81 -9.39
C ILE A 141 -6.11 1.42 -9.46
N THR A 142 -5.31 0.42 -9.84
CA THR A 142 -5.72 -0.98 -9.88
C THR A 142 -5.20 -1.72 -8.68
N ILE A 143 -6.10 -2.35 -7.95
CA ILE A 143 -5.83 -3.09 -6.71
C ILE A 143 -6.27 -4.53 -6.93
N ARG A 144 -5.38 -5.46 -6.63
CA ARG A 144 -5.65 -6.90 -6.60
C ARG A 144 -6.08 -7.30 -5.22
N PHE A 145 -7.22 -7.96 -5.12
CA PHE A 145 -7.75 -8.57 -3.91
C PHE A 145 -7.59 -10.07 -4.01
N THR A 146 -7.00 -10.69 -3.00
CA THR A 146 -6.92 -12.15 -2.89
C THR A 146 -7.94 -12.60 -1.85
N LEU A 147 -8.94 -13.35 -2.29
CA LEU A 147 -9.97 -13.93 -1.44
C LEU A 147 -9.65 -15.40 -1.14
N LEU A 148 -9.83 -15.83 0.09
CA LEU A 148 -9.58 -17.19 0.54
C LEU A 148 -10.48 -17.55 1.71
N SER A 149 -11.18 -18.68 1.61
CA SER A 149 -11.82 -19.31 2.76
C SER A 149 -10.93 -20.39 3.38
N ASN A 150 -10.96 -20.50 4.70
CA ASN A 150 -10.25 -21.58 5.41
C ASN A 150 -11.08 -22.84 5.59
N THR A 151 -12.35 -22.81 5.18
CA THR A 151 -13.31 -23.90 5.42
C THR A 151 -13.77 -24.62 4.16
N HIS A 152 -13.79 -23.93 3.01
CA HIS A 152 -14.23 -24.47 1.73
C HIS A 152 -13.69 -23.67 0.55
N THR A 153 -13.82 -24.18 -0.66
CA THR A 153 -13.54 -23.41 -1.88
C THR A 153 -14.67 -22.42 -2.12
N LEU A 154 -14.34 -21.14 -2.29
CA LEU A 154 -15.34 -20.08 -2.52
C LEU A 154 -16.16 -20.36 -3.78
N SER A 155 -17.48 -20.28 -3.65
CA SER A 155 -18.41 -20.34 -4.77
C SER A 155 -18.41 -19.03 -5.56
N SER A 156 -18.93 -19.08 -6.79
CA SER A 156 -19.08 -17.86 -7.63
C SER A 156 -20.00 -16.83 -6.97
N GLU A 157 -20.99 -17.27 -6.22
CA GLU A 157 -21.92 -16.39 -5.50
C GLU A 157 -21.19 -15.63 -4.37
N GLU A 158 -20.43 -16.33 -3.53
CA GLU A 158 -19.64 -15.72 -2.45
C GLU A 158 -18.61 -14.73 -2.98
N ILE A 159 -17.93 -15.08 -4.09
CA ILE A 159 -16.98 -14.20 -4.76
C ILE A 159 -17.67 -12.93 -5.26
N ASN A 160 -18.83 -13.05 -5.89
CA ASN A 160 -19.59 -11.91 -6.40
C ASN A 160 -20.12 -11.03 -5.25
N ASP A 161 -20.57 -11.61 -4.15
CA ASP A 161 -21.03 -10.87 -2.98
C ASP A 161 -19.87 -10.05 -2.36
N ASP A 162 -18.69 -10.64 -2.22
CA ASP A 162 -17.51 -9.96 -1.72
C ASP A 162 -17.06 -8.85 -2.68
N LEU A 163 -17.14 -9.09 -4.00
CA LEU A 163 -16.84 -8.10 -5.03
C LEU A 163 -17.81 -6.91 -4.96
N GLU A 164 -19.11 -7.16 -4.86
CA GLU A 164 -20.11 -6.09 -4.76
C GLU A 164 -19.96 -5.27 -3.47
N ARG A 165 -19.58 -5.90 -2.37
CA ARG A 165 -19.25 -5.20 -1.11
C ARG A 165 -18.05 -4.28 -1.28
N LEU A 166 -16.98 -4.73 -1.94
CA LEU A 166 -15.81 -3.91 -2.25
C LEU A 166 -16.19 -2.72 -3.12
N ILE A 167 -16.91 -2.95 -4.23
CA ILE A 167 -17.36 -1.91 -5.15
C ILE A 167 -18.21 -0.88 -4.39
N SER A 168 -19.19 -1.32 -3.64
CA SER A 168 -20.06 -0.45 -2.84
C SER A 168 -19.28 0.34 -1.78
N GLY A 169 -18.22 -0.24 -1.20
CA GLY A 169 -17.33 0.42 -0.26
C GLY A 169 -16.56 1.57 -0.89
N PHE A 170 -16.04 1.36 -2.10
CA PHE A 170 -15.38 2.41 -2.87
C PHE A 170 -16.35 3.51 -3.28
N GLU A 171 -17.52 3.15 -3.79
CA GLU A 171 -18.55 4.12 -4.21
C GLU A 171 -19.05 4.97 -3.03
N ARG A 172 -19.25 4.38 -1.85
CA ARG A 172 -19.59 5.11 -0.61
C ARG A 172 -18.48 6.06 -0.17
N SER A 173 -17.23 5.75 -0.49
CA SER A 173 -16.09 6.62 -0.22
C SER A 173 -15.90 7.71 -1.29
N GLY A 174 -16.80 7.78 -2.29
CA GLY A 174 -16.77 8.78 -3.36
C GLY A 174 -15.87 8.42 -4.55
N TYR A 175 -15.38 7.19 -4.61
CA TYR A 175 -14.55 6.74 -5.72
C TYR A 175 -15.40 6.16 -6.86
N ILE A 176 -14.93 6.32 -8.09
CA ILE A 176 -15.58 5.75 -9.28
C ILE A 176 -14.89 4.43 -9.59
N VAL A 177 -15.65 3.34 -9.56
CA VAL A 177 -15.15 2.02 -9.95
C VAL A 177 -15.29 1.84 -11.45
N LYS A 178 -14.19 1.46 -12.12
CA LYS A 178 -14.18 1.12 -13.53
C LYS A 178 -14.69 -0.32 -13.68
N ARG A 179 -15.83 -0.47 -14.29
CA ARG A 179 -16.42 -1.77 -14.65
C ARG A 179 -15.94 -2.24 -16.02
#